data_95ec8421bb922ad67a28535c8992a15f
#
_entry.id   95ec8421bb922ad67a28535c8992a15f
#
_cell.length_a   1.000
_cell.length_b   1.000
_cell.length_c   1.000
_cell.angle_alpha   90.00
_cell.angle_beta   90.00
_cell.angle_gamma   90.00
#
_symmetry.space_group_name_H-M   'P 1'
#
loop_
_entity.id
_entity.type
_entity.pdbx_description
1 polymer ?
#
loop_
_entity_poly.entity_id
_entity_poly.type
_entity_poly.pdbx_seq_one_letter_code
_entity_poly.pdbx_strand_id
1 'polypeptide(L)'
;MLTLVSGSLSFTAGMHPISFNRVAVNMMATPNAAAIYDGKYTAELRKTANAMVAKGKGLLACDESTGTVGKRLEANGMENTEANRCAWRNLLFTTAGLGEFISGAILYEETLFQNDPNGKPFVDVLNANGIIPGIKVDVGLKPLVGGGPGETWCTGLDTLAERAPKYYAQGARFAKWRTGLKIDVPNGCPTDLAIEVAAQDLARYARICQESGLVPIVEPEILIDGDHDLATTARIQERVLTTVYAKLQDNGVLLEGSLLKPSMTVPGVDAKDKSDPTTIAKMTVQTLDRCLPPAMVGVTFLSGGISEEDSSIYLNEINKLPRKGAWALTFSFSRALQSSCIKVWGGKAEKYKAAQDQLYARAKANSEASLGKYKPGSQPSIEQSLFVKNYVY
;
A
#
# COMPACT_ATOMS: atom_id res chain seq x y z
N MET A 1 55.84 -54.02 -54.02
CA MET A 1 56.22 -54.38 -52.69
C MET A 1 56.75 -53.12 -52.05
N LEU A 2 55.90 -52.35 -51.36
CA LEU A 2 56.30 -51.10 -50.70
C LEU A 2 56.34 -51.37 -49.21
N THR A 3 57.48 -51.17 -48.65
CA THR A 3 57.70 -51.31 -47.16
C THR A 3 57.42 -49.97 -46.49
N LEU A 4 56.51 -49.94 -45.59
CA LEU A 4 56.22 -48.80 -44.73
C LEU A 4 57.14 -48.80 -43.52
N VAL A 5 57.91 -47.73 -43.36
CA VAL A 5 58.71 -47.45 -42.13
C VAL A 5 57.88 -46.53 -41.27
N SER A 6 57.54 -47.07 -40.09
CA SER A 6 56.89 -46.29 -39.03
C SER A 6 57.93 -45.59 -38.15
N GLY A 7 57.99 -44.27 -38.23
CA GLY A 7 58.77 -43.46 -37.37
C GLY A 7 57.90 -42.93 -36.21
N SER A 8 58.15 -43.37 -34.99
CA SER A 8 57.50 -42.79 -33.77
C SER A 8 58.28 -41.58 -33.29
N LEU A 9 57.67 -40.40 -33.37
CA LEU A 9 58.16 -39.19 -32.74
C LEU A 9 57.53 -39.09 -31.32
N SER A 10 58.35 -39.32 -30.32
CA SER A 10 57.96 -39.06 -28.93
C SER A 10 58.20 -37.57 -28.59
N PHE A 11 57.12 -36.83 -28.43
CA PHE A 11 57.17 -35.48 -27.81
C PHE A 11 57.06 -35.60 -26.32
N THR A 12 58.15 -35.39 -25.58
CA THR A 12 58.12 -35.13 -24.17
C THR A 12 57.84 -33.65 -23.96
N ALA A 13 56.57 -33.31 -23.72
CA ALA A 13 56.17 -31.99 -23.24
C ALA A 13 56.40 -31.93 -21.74
N GLY A 14 57.43 -31.18 -21.33
CA GLY A 14 57.62 -30.82 -19.95
C GLY A 14 56.43 -29.95 -19.46
N MET A 15 55.50 -30.56 -18.75
CA MET A 15 54.48 -29.81 -18.03
C MET A 15 55.11 -29.28 -16.74
N HIS A 16 55.47 -27.99 -16.72
CA HIS A 16 55.61 -27.28 -15.45
C HIS A 16 54.26 -27.22 -14.75
N PRO A 17 54.16 -27.57 -13.47
CA PRO A 17 52.93 -27.38 -12.72
C PRO A 17 52.67 -25.89 -12.61
N ILE A 18 51.64 -25.39 -13.28
CA ILE A 18 51.08 -24.06 -13.03
C ILE A 18 50.53 -24.10 -11.62
N SER A 19 51.30 -23.58 -10.68
CA SER A 19 50.81 -23.30 -9.35
C SER A 19 49.70 -22.24 -9.45
N PHE A 20 48.44 -22.67 -9.45
CA PHE A 20 47.32 -21.77 -9.14
C PHE A 20 47.49 -21.36 -7.69
N ASN A 21 48.19 -20.26 -7.44
CA ASN A 21 47.98 -19.51 -6.24
C ASN A 21 46.47 -19.20 -6.21
N ARG A 22 45.74 -19.97 -5.39
CA ARG A 22 44.44 -19.50 -4.92
C ARG A 22 44.73 -18.18 -4.22
N VAL A 23 44.60 -17.07 -4.95
CA VAL A 23 44.29 -15.81 -4.31
C VAL A 23 43.04 -16.14 -3.52
N ALA A 24 43.19 -16.33 -2.21
CA ALA A 24 42.07 -16.24 -1.31
C ALA A 24 41.55 -14.84 -1.58
N VAL A 25 40.51 -14.75 -2.45
CA VAL A 25 39.64 -13.62 -2.41
C VAL A 25 39.11 -13.70 -0.99
N ASN A 26 39.78 -12.96 -0.08
CA ASN A 26 39.12 -12.50 1.10
C ASN A 26 37.84 -11.86 0.55
N MET A 27 36.75 -12.63 0.46
CA MET A 27 35.43 -12.06 0.57
C MET A 27 35.51 -11.30 1.90
N MET A 28 35.99 -10.03 1.82
CA MET A 28 35.64 -9.07 2.83
C MET A 28 34.15 -9.31 2.97
N ALA A 29 33.75 -9.84 4.11
CA ALA A 29 32.39 -9.87 4.51
C ALA A 29 31.88 -8.50 4.11
N THR A 30 31.05 -8.45 3.05
CA THR A 30 30.42 -7.19 2.65
C THR A 30 29.86 -6.66 3.94
N PRO A 31 30.28 -5.46 4.40
CA PRO A 31 29.85 -4.99 5.69
C PRO A 31 28.33 -4.94 5.59
N ASN A 32 27.69 -5.93 6.24
CA ASN A 32 26.25 -6.11 6.29
C ASN A 32 25.54 -5.77 4.96
N ALA A 33 25.51 -6.78 4.04
CA ALA A 33 24.41 -6.76 3.07
C ALA A 33 23.14 -6.50 3.87
N ALA A 34 22.65 -5.26 3.77
CA ALA A 34 21.49 -4.72 4.42
C ALA A 34 21.02 -5.57 5.62
N ALA A 35 21.72 -5.44 6.76
CA ALA A 35 21.26 -6.12 7.97
C ALA A 35 19.79 -5.75 8.13
N ILE A 36 18.92 -6.75 8.19
CA ILE A 36 17.52 -6.59 8.57
C ILE A 36 17.51 -5.62 9.75
N TYR A 37 16.64 -4.60 9.69
CA TYR A 37 16.53 -3.66 10.80
C TYR A 37 16.37 -4.44 12.11
N ASP A 38 17.30 -4.29 13.00
CA ASP A 38 17.27 -4.81 14.37
C ASP A 38 17.72 -3.70 15.32
N GLY A 39 16.80 -2.80 15.62
CA GLY A 39 17.08 -1.60 16.39
C GLY A 39 16.07 -1.36 17.50
N LYS A 40 16.14 -0.20 18.09
CA LYS A 40 15.33 0.24 19.24
C LYS A 40 13.84 -0.09 19.11
N TYR A 41 13.28 -0.04 17.90
CA TYR A 41 11.84 -0.17 17.65
C TYR A 41 11.42 -1.54 17.10
N THR A 42 12.32 -2.51 16.92
CA THR A 42 12.02 -3.82 16.30
C THR A 42 10.80 -4.50 16.92
N ALA A 43 10.74 -4.60 18.24
CA ALA A 43 9.61 -5.24 18.92
C ALA A 43 8.30 -4.46 18.78
N GLU A 44 8.36 -3.12 18.86
CA GLU A 44 7.20 -2.24 18.70
C GLU A 44 6.66 -2.29 17.27
N LEU A 45 7.52 -2.25 16.26
CA LEU A 45 7.15 -2.35 14.85
C LEU A 45 6.41 -3.66 14.56
N ARG A 46 6.95 -4.81 15.02
CA ARG A 46 6.28 -6.11 14.86
C ARG A 46 4.93 -6.16 15.56
N LYS A 47 4.86 -5.67 16.80
CA LYS A 47 3.61 -5.62 17.57
C LYS A 47 2.56 -4.76 16.87
N THR A 48 2.94 -3.56 16.43
CA THR A 48 2.04 -2.61 15.77
C THR A 48 1.57 -3.16 14.43
N ALA A 49 2.47 -3.69 13.57
CA ALA A 49 2.10 -4.26 12.29
C ALA A 49 1.08 -5.40 12.43
N ASN A 50 1.27 -6.31 13.38
CA ASN A 50 0.30 -7.38 13.68
C ASN A 50 -1.05 -6.83 14.19
N ALA A 51 -1.03 -5.81 15.04
CA ALA A 51 -2.25 -5.19 15.55
C ALA A 51 -3.06 -4.51 14.43
N MET A 52 -2.37 -3.91 13.45
CA MET A 52 -3.01 -3.24 12.30
C MET A 52 -3.77 -4.21 11.40
N VAL A 53 -3.36 -5.46 11.32
CA VAL A 53 -4.01 -6.51 10.50
C VAL A 53 -4.74 -7.55 11.35
N ALA A 54 -5.18 -7.17 12.55
CA ALA A 54 -5.95 -8.05 13.41
C ALA A 54 -7.17 -8.60 12.68
N LYS A 55 -7.52 -9.85 12.97
CA LYS A 55 -8.59 -10.59 12.29
C LYS A 55 -9.91 -9.81 12.28
N GLY A 56 -10.49 -9.63 11.10
CA GLY A 56 -11.74 -8.89 10.91
C GLY A 56 -11.59 -7.38 11.04
N LYS A 57 -10.36 -6.84 11.04
CA LYS A 57 -10.12 -5.39 11.07
C LYS A 57 -9.33 -4.94 9.85
N GLY A 58 -9.54 -3.69 9.48
CA GLY A 58 -8.77 -3.02 8.44
C GLY A 58 -8.48 -1.58 8.80
N LEU A 59 -8.09 -0.77 7.83
CA LEU A 59 -7.66 0.60 8.03
C LEU A 59 -8.63 1.60 7.39
N LEU A 60 -8.90 2.69 8.10
CA LEU A 60 -9.56 3.87 7.56
C LEU A 60 -8.51 4.80 6.95
N ALA A 61 -8.51 4.95 5.63
CA ALA A 61 -7.67 5.93 4.96
C ALA A 61 -8.43 7.27 4.87
N CYS A 62 -8.07 8.21 5.72
CA CYS A 62 -8.64 9.56 5.80
C CYS A 62 -7.53 10.62 5.74
N ASP A 63 -6.54 10.35 4.91
CA ASP A 63 -5.30 11.11 4.74
C ASP A 63 -5.31 12.01 3.50
N GLU A 64 -6.49 12.32 2.98
CA GLU A 64 -6.64 13.25 1.88
C GLU A 64 -6.04 14.61 2.25
N SER A 65 -5.23 15.18 1.32
CA SER A 65 -4.72 16.55 1.46
C SER A 65 -5.88 17.55 1.56
N THR A 66 -5.59 18.75 2.06
CA THR A 66 -6.60 19.82 2.19
C THR A 66 -7.33 20.08 0.87
N GLY A 67 -6.63 20.04 -0.27
CA GLY A 67 -7.24 20.18 -1.59
C GLY A 67 -8.10 18.99 -1.99
N THR A 68 -7.67 17.76 -1.66
CA THR A 68 -8.42 16.55 -2.02
C THR A 68 -9.68 16.38 -1.18
N VAL A 69 -9.60 16.58 0.14
CA VAL A 69 -10.80 16.54 0.99
C VAL A 69 -11.73 17.71 0.69
N GLY A 70 -11.17 18.88 0.34
CA GLY A 70 -11.93 20.06 -0.09
C GLY A 70 -12.84 19.76 -1.27
N LYS A 71 -12.32 19.14 -2.33
CA LYS A 71 -13.13 18.72 -3.48
C LYS A 71 -14.28 17.79 -3.09
N ARG A 72 -14.08 16.90 -2.11
CA ARG A 72 -15.14 16.01 -1.60
C ARG A 72 -16.19 16.79 -0.81
N LEU A 73 -15.77 17.74 0.04
CA LEU A 73 -16.68 18.61 0.77
C LEU A 73 -17.51 19.43 -0.18
N GLU A 74 -16.91 20.10 -1.16
CA GLU A 74 -17.55 20.94 -2.17
C GLU A 74 -18.56 20.15 -3.02
N ALA A 75 -18.21 18.93 -3.43
CA ALA A 75 -19.12 18.03 -4.15
C ALA A 75 -20.36 17.63 -3.32
N ASN A 76 -20.34 17.83 -1.98
CA ASN A 76 -21.45 17.60 -1.07
C ASN A 76 -22.02 18.90 -0.47
N GLY A 77 -21.77 20.06 -1.10
CA GLY A 77 -22.35 21.34 -0.74
C GLY A 77 -21.70 22.04 0.45
N MET A 78 -20.48 21.65 0.82
CA MET A 78 -19.74 22.23 1.94
C MET A 78 -18.49 22.98 1.46
N GLU A 79 -18.22 24.13 2.04
CA GLU A 79 -17.02 24.91 1.75
C GLU A 79 -15.75 24.20 2.29
N ASN A 80 -14.63 24.32 1.56
CA ASN A 80 -13.33 23.83 2.00
C ASN A 80 -12.68 24.77 3.02
N THR A 81 -13.15 24.73 4.26
CA THR A 81 -12.55 25.43 5.39
C THR A 81 -11.87 24.46 6.34
N GLU A 82 -10.93 24.93 7.15
CA GLU A 82 -10.32 24.11 8.21
C GLU A 82 -11.37 23.55 9.17
N ALA A 83 -12.36 24.38 9.55
CA ALA A 83 -13.45 23.98 10.42
C ALA A 83 -14.27 22.82 9.83
N ASN A 84 -14.61 22.87 8.55
CA ASN A 84 -15.36 21.80 7.87
C ASN A 84 -14.51 20.55 7.70
N ARG A 85 -13.21 20.66 7.42
CA ARG A 85 -12.30 19.52 7.40
C ARG A 85 -12.18 18.86 8.77
N CYS A 86 -12.02 19.65 9.82
CA CYS A 86 -11.98 19.19 11.21
C CYS A 86 -13.31 18.50 11.60
N ALA A 87 -14.46 19.11 11.31
CA ALA A 87 -15.78 18.53 11.57
C ALA A 87 -15.97 17.18 10.87
N TRP A 88 -15.51 17.09 9.60
CA TRP A 88 -15.53 15.82 8.86
C TRP A 88 -14.67 14.75 9.54
N ARG A 89 -13.44 15.06 9.94
CA ARG A 89 -12.56 14.12 10.66
C ARG A 89 -13.14 13.72 12.01
N ASN A 90 -13.69 14.69 12.73
CA ASN A 90 -14.35 14.42 14.01
C ASN A 90 -15.53 13.44 13.86
N LEU A 91 -16.36 13.59 12.81
CA LEU A 91 -17.44 12.65 12.52
C LEU A 91 -16.91 11.21 12.36
N LEU A 92 -15.85 11.04 11.60
CA LEU A 92 -15.26 9.72 11.36
C LEU A 92 -14.71 9.11 12.67
N PHE A 93 -13.94 9.88 13.45
CA PHE A 93 -13.21 9.36 14.62
C PHE A 93 -14.08 9.13 15.84
N THR A 94 -15.21 9.84 15.94
CA THR A 94 -16.17 9.69 17.04
C THR A 94 -17.30 8.71 16.73
N THR A 95 -17.26 8.01 15.60
CA THR A 95 -18.22 6.94 15.29
C THR A 95 -18.13 5.81 16.29
N ALA A 96 -19.17 5.65 17.10
CA ALA A 96 -19.22 4.66 18.17
C ALA A 96 -19.08 3.23 17.62
N GLY A 97 -18.25 2.40 18.26
CA GLY A 97 -18.02 1.01 17.85
C GLY A 97 -17.12 0.83 16.62
N LEU A 98 -16.63 1.91 15.99
CA LEU A 98 -15.80 1.82 14.78
C LEU A 98 -14.55 0.97 15.01
N GLY A 99 -13.94 1.03 16.19
CA GLY A 99 -12.76 0.24 16.56
C GLY A 99 -13.00 -1.28 16.61
N GLU A 100 -14.24 -1.76 16.51
CA GLU A 100 -14.53 -3.19 16.30
C GLU A 100 -14.04 -3.67 14.95
N PHE A 101 -14.07 -2.82 13.91
CA PHE A 101 -13.79 -3.14 12.52
C PHE A 101 -12.55 -2.42 11.97
N ILE A 102 -12.14 -1.33 12.59
CA ILE A 102 -11.01 -0.49 12.19
C ILE A 102 -9.91 -0.59 13.23
N SER A 103 -8.73 -1.02 12.82
CA SER A 103 -7.53 -1.14 13.66
C SER A 103 -6.64 0.10 13.63
N GLY A 104 -6.69 0.89 12.55
CA GLY A 104 -5.87 2.08 12.39
C GLY A 104 -6.49 3.08 11.43
N ALA A 105 -6.12 4.35 11.58
CA ALA A 105 -6.53 5.45 10.71
C ALA A 105 -5.31 6.19 10.17
N ILE A 106 -5.22 6.34 8.84
CA ILE A 106 -4.18 7.13 8.19
C ILE A 106 -4.63 8.58 8.18
N LEU A 107 -3.88 9.47 8.80
CA LEU A 107 -4.19 10.89 8.91
C LEU A 107 -3.38 11.72 7.91
N TYR A 108 -3.91 12.88 7.55
CA TYR A 108 -3.13 13.96 6.95
C TYR A 108 -2.45 14.77 8.06
N GLU A 109 -1.37 15.47 7.75
CA GLU A 109 -0.56 16.22 8.74
C GLU A 109 -1.40 17.22 9.54
N GLU A 110 -2.25 18.02 8.88
CA GLU A 110 -3.19 18.94 9.55
C GLU A 110 -3.96 18.21 10.64
N THR A 111 -4.56 17.08 10.30
CA THR A 111 -5.41 16.30 11.21
C THR A 111 -4.65 15.66 12.37
N LEU A 112 -3.40 15.23 12.15
CA LEU A 112 -2.57 14.64 13.20
C LEU A 112 -2.33 15.62 14.36
N PHE A 113 -2.26 16.92 14.06
CA PHE A 113 -2.00 17.97 15.03
C PHE A 113 -3.26 18.73 15.50
N GLN A 114 -4.45 18.38 14.95
CA GLN A 114 -5.72 18.98 15.33
C GLN A 114 -6.34 18.33 16.57
N ASN A 115 -7.25 19.08 17.20
CA ASN A 115 -8.09 18.64 18.29
C ASN A 115 -9.54 18.49 17.84
N ASP A 116 -10.30 17.71 18.58
CA ASP A 116 -11.76 17.66 18.49
C ASP A 116 -12.39 18.99 18.98
N PRO A 117 -13.71 19.20 18.82
CA PRO A 117 -14.39 20.40 19.31
C PRO A 117 -14.31 20.61 20.84
N ASN A 118 -13.93 19.59 21.61
CA ASN A 118 -13.76 19.67 23.06
C ASN A 118 -12.30 19.93 23.48
N GLY A 119 -11.39 20.13 22.51
CA GLY A 119 -9.98 20.38 22.76
C GLY A 119 -9.13 19.11 22.95
N LYS A 120 -9.69 17.90 22.75
CA LYS A 120 -8.96 16.63 22.86
C LYS A 120 -8.22 16.34 21.54
N PRO A 121 -6.90 16.06 21.57
CA PRO A 121 -6.16 15.68 20.34
C PRO A 121 -6.82 14.50 19.61
N PHE A 122 -6.90 14.54 18.27
CA PHE A 122 -7.48 13.45 17.49
C PHE A 122 -6.75 12.13 17.68
N VAL A 123 -5.45 12.15 17.94
CA VAL A 123 -4.68 10.95 18.28
C VAL A 123 -5.21 10.27 19.56
N ASP A 124 -5.64 11.05 20.55
CA ASP A 124 -6.21 10.53 21.79
C ASP A 124 -7.66 10.06 21.60
N VAL A 125 -8.43 10.72 20.73
CA VAL A 125 -9.77 10.26 20.32
C VAL A 125 -9.70 8.89 19.68
N LEU A 126 -8.78 8.69 18.72
CA LEU A 126 -8.57 7.43 18.04
C LEU A 126 -8.11 6.32 19.01
N ASN A 127 -7.08 6.60 19.82
CA ASN A 127 -6.58 5.65 20.82
C ASN A 127 -7.66 5.20 21.80
N ALA A 128 -8.53 6.13 22.27
CA ALA A 128 -9.65 5.80 23.15
C ALA A 128 -10.67 4.85 22.49
N ASN A 129 -10.76 4.87 21.16
CA ASN A 129 -11.59 3.97 20.36
C ASN A 129 -10.87 2.70 19.91
N GLY A 130 -9.65 2.46 20.39
CA GLY A 130 -8.84 1.29 20.00
C GLY A 130 -8.34 1.33 18.55
N ILE A 131 -8.23 2.53 17.95
CA ILE A 131 -7.79 2.78 16.57
C ILE A 131 -6.40 3.40 16.63
N ILE A 132 -5.41 2.75 16.02
CA ILE A 132 -4.02 3.21 15.99
C ILE A 132 -3.89 4.41 15.05
N PRO A 133 -3.35 5.56 15.49
CA PRO A 133 -3.10 6.70 14.60
C PRO A 133 -1.92 6.43 13.68
N GLY A 134 -2.04 6.83 12.42
CA GLY A 134 -0.99 6.80 11.42
C GLY A 134 -0.97 8.07 10.61
N ILE A 135 0.03 8.23 9.74
CA ILE A 135 0.32 9.48 9.04
C ILE A 135 0.70 9.24 7.57
N LYS A 136 0.12 10.00 6.65
CA LYS A 136 0.62 10.15 5.29
C LYS A 136 1.87 11.02 5.30
N VAL A 137 3.00 10.50 4.84
CA VAL A 137 4.29 11.20 4.88
C VAL A 137 4.81 11.63 3.51
N ASP A 138 4.25 11.14 2.42
CA ASP A 138 4.55 11.66 1.09
C ASP A 138 3.99 13.09 0.91
N VAL A 139 4.63 13.89 0.06
CA VAL A 139 4.27 15.28 -0.22
C VAL A 139 3.58 15.42 -1.59
N GLY A 140 3.22 14.32 -2.21
CA GLY A 140 2.45 14.26 -3.45
C GLY A 140 3.28 13.93 -4.69
N LEU A 141 2.56 13.69 -5.78
CA LEU A 141 3.12 13.26 -7.05
C LEU A 141 3.57 14.43 -7.90
N LYS A 142 4.67 14.25 -8.63
CA LYS A 142 5.22 15.18 -9.63
C LYS A 142 5.50 14.44 -10.93
N PRO A 143 5.48 15.10 -12.10
CA PRO A 143 5.87 14.47 -13.35
C PRO A 143 7.27 13.88 -13.27
N LEU A 144 7.44 12.63 -13.73
CA LEU A 144 8.74 11.97 -13.78
C LEU A 144 9.51 12.40 -15.04
N VAL A 145 10.54 13.18 -14.87
CA VAL A 145 11.41 13.60 -15.97
C VAL A 145 12.17 12.37 -16.52
N GLY A 146 12.08 12.14 -17.81
CA GLY A 146 12.65 10.95 -18.47
C GLY A 146 11.74 9.73 -18.47
N GLY A 147 10.59 9.79 -17.79
CA GLY A 147 9.53 8.78 -17.85
C GLY A 147 8.64 8.91 -19.09
N GLY A 148 7.71 7.98 -19.23
CA GLY A 148 6.69 7.99 -20.28
C GLY A 148 5.56 9.00 -20.02
N PRO A 149 4.62 9.14 -20.97
CA PRO A 149 3.54 10.12 -20.88
C PRO A 149 2.67 9.94 -19.63
N GLY A 150 2.66 10.96 -18.76
CA GLY A 150 1.84 10.98 -17.53
C GLY A 150 2.39 10.16 -16.37
N GLU A 151 3.61 9.62 -16.47
CA GLU A 151 4.28 8.98 -15.34
C GLU A 151 4.71 9.99 -14.29
N THR A 152 4.68 9.57 -13.05
CA THR A 152 4.94 10.42 -11.88
C THR A 152 5.92 9.76 -10.92
N TRP A 153 6.57 10.58 -10.10
CA TRP A 153 7.31 10.17 -8.92
C TRP A 153 6.77 10.87 -7.69
N CYS A 154 7.12 10.36 -6.51
CA CYS A 154 6.57 10.87 -5.26
C CYS A 154 7.63 11.66 -4.49
N THR A 155 7.26 12.85 -3.97
CA THR A 155 8.18 13.75 -3.27
C THR A 155 8.05 13.63 -1.75
N GLY A 156 9.08 14.12 -1.01
CA GLY A 156 9.04 14.23 0.45
C GLY A 156 10.08 13.40 1.20
N LEU A 157 10.97 12.68 0.50
CA LEU A 157 12.05 11.91 1.15
C LEU A 157 13.10 12.80 1.81
N ASP A 158 13.39 13.97 1.22
CA ASP A 158 14.47 14.85 1.63
C ASP A 158 14.36 15.29 3.10
N THR A 159 13.13 15.48 3.59
CA THR A 159 12.86 15.96 4.95
C THR A 159 12.25 14.87 5.85
N LEU A 160 12.07 13.67 5.34
CA LEU A 160 11.34 12.63 6.07
C LEU A 160 12.03 12.20 7.37
N ALA A 161 13.36 12.13 7.37
CA ALA A 161 14.13 11.78 8.57
C ALA A 161 13.96 12.80 9.71
N GLU A 162 13.63 14.05 9.38
CA GLU A 162 13.38 15.13 10.36
C GLU A 162 11.90 15.14 10.81
N ARG A 163 10.98 14.79 9.91
CA ARG A 163 9.53 14.81 10.17
C ARG A 163 9.05 13.57 10.92
N ALA A 164 9.55 12.38 10.57
CA ALA A 164 9.06 11.12 11.12
C ALA A 164 9.18 11.03 12.66
N PRO A 165 10.28 11.45 13.31
CA PRO A 165 10.33 11.48 14.77
C PRO A 165 9.27 12.39 15.41
N LYS A 166 8.92 13.51 14.76
CA LYS A 166 7.89 14.45 15.26
C LYS A 166 6.51 13.80 15.20
N TYR A 167 6.22 13.06 14.13
CA TYR A 167 4.95 12.34 13.99
C TYR A 167 4.83 11.21 15.02
N TYR A 168 5.93 10.49 15.28
CA TYR A 168 5.96 9.49 16.34
C TYR A 168 5.72 10.11 17.73
N ALA A 169 6.36 11.23 18.01
CA ALA A 169 6.18 11.97 19.27
C ALA A 169 4.73 12.49 19.42
N GLN A 170 4.07 12.89 18.32
CA GLN A 170 2.66 13.30 18.33
C GLN A 170 1.68 12.13 18.57
N GLY A 171 2.13 10.89 18.45
CA GLY A 171 1.30 9.71 18.73
C GLY A 171 1.06 8.79 17.52
N ALA A 172 1.55 9.12 16.33
CA ALA A 172 1.50 8.20 15.20
C ALA A 172 2.35 6.95 15.48
N ARG A 173 1.88 5.79 14.98
CA ARG A 173 2.58 4.51 15.11
C ARG A 173 2.83 3.81 13.78
N PHE A 174 2.27 4.35 12.72
CA PHE A 174 2.55 3.89 11.35
C PHE A 174 2.54 5.06 10.38
N ALA A 175 3.18 4.85 9.24
CA ALA A 175 3.26 5.82 8.16
C ALA A 175 2.77 5.21 6.85
N LYS A 176 2.34 6.05 5.90
CA LYS A 176 1.94 5.63 4.56
C LYS A 176 2.62 6.50 3.52
N TRP A 177 3.11 5.85 2.46
CA TRP A 177 3.66 6.49 1.26
C TRP A 177 3.10 5.82 0.02
N ARG A 178 2.52 6.62 -0.88
CA ARG A 178 1.89 6.16 -2.12
C ARG A 178 2.73 6.56 -3.33
N THR A 179 2.95 5.61 -4.23
CA THR A 179 3.38 5.87 -5.61
C THR A 179 2.23 5.51 -6.56
N GLY A 180 2.13 6.19 -7.71
CA GLY A 180 1.12 5.90 -8.72
C GLY A 180 1.80 5.45 -10.01
N LEU A 181 1.48 4.25 -10.47
CA LEU A 181 2.03 3.66 -11.70
C LEU A 181 0.92 3.51 -12.75
N LYS A 182 1.08 4.22 -13.86
CA LYS A 182 0.13 4.22 -14.97
C LYS A 182 0.40 3.05 -15.90
N ILE A 183 -0.65 2.37 -16.34
CA ILE A 183 -0.58 1.41 -17.44
C ILE A 183 -0.98 2.12 -18.74
N ASP A 184 -0.07 2.13 -19.70
CA ASP A 184 -0.28 2.66 -21.05
C ASP A 184 0.60 1.85 -22.01
N VAL A 185 0.10 0.67 -22.39
CA VAL A 185 0.86 -0.32 -23.15
C VAL A 185 1.38 0.25 -24.48
N PRO A 186 0.58 0.99 -25.27
CA PRO A 186 1.07 1.60 -26.51
C PRO A 186 2.28 2.53 -26.33
N ASN A 187 2.37 3.20 -25.17
CA ASN A 187 3.46 4.11 -24.83
C ASN A 187 4.54 3.48 -23.93
N GLY A 188 4.48 2.17 -23.70
CA GLY A 188 5.46 1.44 -22.88
C GLY A 188 5.43 1.77 -21.39
N CYS A 189 4.30 2.26 -20.85
CA CYS A 189 4.14 2.55 -19.42
C CYS A 189 3.51 1.37 -18.67
N PRO A 190 3.94 1.13 -17.41
CA PRO A 190 5.00 1.84 -16.72
C PRO A 190 6.38 1.52 -17.30
N THR A 191 7.22 2.57 -17.45
CA THR A 191 8.62 2.42 -17.89
C THR A 191 9.46 1.77 -16.78
N ASP A 192 10.62 1.20 -17.15
CA ASP A 192 11.57 0.68 -16.17
C ASP A 192 12.00 1.76 -15.18
N LEU A 193 12.20 2.99 -15.68
CA LEU A 193 12.54 4.14 -14.84
C LEU A 193 11.46 4.41 -13.78
N ALA A 194 10.19 4.41 -14.16
CA ALA A 194 9.09 4.67 -13.23
C ALA A 194 8.99 3.57 -12.15
N ILE A 195 9.16 2.31 -12.53
CA ILE A 195 9.15 1.19 -11.60
C ILE A 195 10.32 1.26 -10.63
N GLU A 196 11.53 1.51 -11.11
CA GLU A 196 12.74 1.61 -10.27
C GLU A 196 12.67 2.79 -9.29
N VAL A 197 12.26 3.98 -9.76
CA VAL A 197 12.09 5.16 -8.91
C VAL A 197 11.05 4.90 -7.84
N ALA A 198 9.87 4.39 -8.20
CA ALA A 198 8.81 4.08 -7.25
C ALA A 198 9.25 3.05 -6.19
N ALA A 199 9.93 1.99 -6.61
CA ALA A 199 10.39 0.94 -5.70
C ALA A 199 11.49 1.45 -4.76
N GLN A 200 12.44 2.25 -5.27
CA GLN A 200 13.51 2.84 -4.46
C GLN A 200 12.97 3.84 -3.43
N ASP A 201 12.03 4.70 -3.84
CA ASP A 201 11.40 5.67 -2.94
C ASP A 201 10.62 4.97 -1.82
N LEU A 202 9.84 3.94 -2.15
CA LEU A 202 9.10 3.12 -1.19
C LEU A 202 10.03 2.42 -0.19
N ALA A 203 11.18 1.92 -0.64
CA ALA A 203 12.13 1.25 0.24
C ALA A 203 12.86 2.23 1.17
N ARG A 204 13.30 3.37 0.65
CA ARG A 204 13.94 4.42 1.45
C ARG A 204 13.00 5.00 2.50
N TYR A 205 11.78 5.34 2.09
CA TYR A 205 10.76 5.79 3.03
C TYR A 205 10.51 4.77 4.14
N ALA A 206 10.36 3.49 3.78
CA ALA A 206 10.09 2.44 4.75
C ALA A 206 11.20 2.33 5.80
N ARG A 207 12.46 2.35 5.38
CA ARG A 207 13.60 2.32 6.30
C ARG A 207 13.63 3.54 7.23
N ILE A 208 13.46 4.75 6.70
CA ILE A 208 13.45 5.98 7.52
C ILE A 208 12.33 5.93 8.56
N CYS A 209 11.15 5.46 8.18
CA CYS A 209 10.03 5.34 9.12
C CYS A 209 10.30 4.33 10.24
N GLN A 210 10.91 3.18 9.94
CA GLN A 210 11.26 2.18 10.94
C GLN A 210 12.29 2.69 11.95
N GLU A 211 13.27 3.48 11.51
CA GLU A 211 14.24 4.13 12.41
C GLU A 211 13.55 5.13 13.37
N SER A 212 12.36 5.58 13.05
CA SER A 212 11.56 6.50 13.86
C SER A 212 10.43 5.80 14.63
N GLY A 213 10.33 4.48 14.58
CA GLY A 213 9.28 3.72 15.28
C GLY A 213 7.93 3.67 14.57
N LEU A 214 7.87 4.05 13.29
CA LEU A 214 6.65 4.02 12.49
C LEU A 214 6.64 2.80 11.58
N VAL A 215 5.60 1.97 11.66
CA VAL A 215 5.37 0.86 10.72
C VAL A 215 5.10 1.43 9.33
N PRO A 216 5.91 1.13 8.30
CA PRO A 216 5.65 1.62 6.96
C PRO A 216 4.55 0.81 6.26
N ILE A 217 3.55 1.51 5.70
CA ILE A 217 2.63 0.95 4.71
C ILE A 217 3.17 1.31 3.33
N VAL A 218 3.64 0.32 2.62
CA VAL A 218 4.21 0.43 1.26
C VAL A 218 3.08 0.37 0.25
N GLU A 219 2.81 1.49 -0.47
CA GLU A 219 1.65 1.62 -1.36
C GLU A 219 2.07 1.82 -2.83
N PRO A 220 2.47 0.74 -3.55
CA PRO A 220 2.70 0.78 -5.00
C PRO A 220 1.36 0.64 -5.74
N GLU A 221 0.62 1.72 -5.92
CA GLU A 221 -0.68 1.69 -6.60
C GLU A 221 -0.51 1.54 -8.10
N ILE A 222 -1.15 0.54 -8.68
CA ILE A 222 -1.38 0.43 -10.12
C ILE A 222 -2.69 1.16 -10.42
N LEU A 223 -2.61 2.22 -11.24
CA LEU A 223 -3.77 3.02 -11.60
C LEU A 223 -4.69 2.24 -12.54
N ILE A 224 -6.00 2.36 -12.31
CA ILE A 224 -7.02 1.69 -13.14
C ILE A 224 -7.42 2.52 -14.38
N ASP A 225 -6.79 3.68 -14.58
CA ASP A 225 -7.00 4.50 -15.78
C ASP A 225 -6.56 3.73 -17.03
N GLY A 226 -7.42 3.70 -18.06
CA GLY A 226 -7.13 3.05 -19.35
C GLY A 226 -7.98 1.80 -19.62
N ASP A 227 -7.64 1.13 -20.72
CA ASP A 227 -8.40 0.01 -21.30
C ASP A 227 -7.69 -1.35 -21.21
N HIS A 228 -6.61 -1.42 -20.44
CA HIS A 228 -5.81 -2.62 -20.24
C HIS A 228 -6.62 -3.75 -19.62
N ASP A 229 -6.36 -4.97 -20.07
CA ASP A 229 -7.02 -6.17 -19.57
C ASP A 229 -6.43 -6.65 -18.23
N LEU A 230 -7.13 -7.58 -17.60
CA LEU A 230 -6.75 -8.17 -16.30
C LEU A 230 -5.37 -8.84 -16.34
N ALA A 231 -5.03 -9.53 -17.43
CA ALA A 231 -3.75 -10.22 -17.56
C ALA A 231 -2.58 -9.22 -17.65
N THR A 232 -2.78 -8.11 -18.33
CA THR A 232 -1.80 -7.01 -18.40
C THR A 232 -1.58 -6.39 -17.02
N THR A 233 -2.66 -6.12 -16.27
CA THR A 233 -2.54 -5.62 -14.88
C THR A 233 -1.74 -6.58 -14.03
N ALA A 234 -2.07 -7.88 -14.05
CA ALA A 234 -1.39 -8.89 -13.26
C ALA A 234 0.12 -8.95 -13.56
N ARG A 235 0.49 -9.00 -14.83
CA ARG A 235 1.90 -9.03 -15.27
C ARG A 235 2.68 -7.80 -14.81
N ILE A 236 2.09 -6.62 -14.93
CA ILE A 236 2.72 -5.37 -14.49
C ILE A 236 2.83 -5.32 -12.96
N GLN A 237 1.76 -5.70 -12.26
CA GLN A 237 1.76 -5.71 -10.80
C GLN A 237 2.78 -6.71 -10.23
N GLU A 238 2.92 -7.91 -10.82
CA GLU A 238 3.96 -8.87 -10.45
C GLU A 238 5.36 -8.25 -10.59
N ARG A 239 5.63 -7.58 -11.71
CA ARG A 239 6.90 -6.91 -11.95
C ARG A 239 7.16 -5.81 -10.91
N VAL A 240 6.19 -4.95 -10.66
CA VAL A 240 6.29 -3.85 -9.69
C VAL A 240 6.55 -4.39 -8.29
N LEU A 241 5.75 -5.37 -7.82
CA LEU A 241 5.90 -5.94 -6.49
C LEU A 241 7.25 -6.63 -6.30
N THR A 242 7.71 -7.39 -7.30
CA THR A 242 9.03 -8.04 -7.25
C THR A 242 10.16 -7.02 -7.11
N THR A 243 10.11 -5.92 -7.88
CA THR A 243 11.09 -4.83 -7.77
C THR A 243 11.02 -4.13 -6.42
N VAL A 244 9.81 -3.84 -5.92
CA VAL A 244 9.60 -3.24 -4.59
C VAL A 244 10.24 -4.10 -3.50
N TYR A 245 9.98 -5.42 -3.49
CA TYR A 245 10.53 -6.29 -2.45
C TYR A 245 12.05 -6.44 -2.54
N ALA A 246 12.62 -6.44 -3.75
CA ALA A 246 14.08 -6.39 -3.92
C ALA A 246 14.66 -5.12 -3.29
N LYS A 247 14.06 -3.96 -3.56
CA LYS A 247 14.51 -2.68 -2.97
C LYS A 247 14.28 -2.59 -1.46
N LEU A 248 13.19 -3.14 -0.92
CA LEU A 248 12.97 -3.24 0.52
C LEU A 248 14.10 -4.05 1.19
N GLN A 249 14.50 -5.16 0.56
CA GLN A 249 15.62 -5.98 1.02
C GLN A 249 16.96 -5.22 0.94
N ASP A 250 17.25 -4.58 -0.19
CA ASP A 250 18.46 -3.78 -0.40
C ASP A 250 18.60 -2.66 0.65
N ASN A 251 17.49 -2.09 1.12
CA ASN A 251 17.46 -1.06 2.15
C ASN A 251 17.35 -1.62 3.58
N GLY A 252 17.38 -2.94 3.78
CA GLY A 252 17.37 -3.58 5.09
C GLY A 252 16.05 -3.37 5.87
N VAL A 253 14.93 -3.28 5.18
CA VAL A 253 13.62 -3.08 5.81
C VAL A 253 13.18 -4.35 6.54
N LEU A 254 12.73 -4.20 7.79
CA LEU A 254 12.09 -5.26 8.58
C LEU A 254 10.71 -5.56 8.00
N LEU A 255 10.58 -6.65 7.25
CA LEU A 255 9.31 -7.00 6.59
C LEU A 255 8.20 -7.32 7.60
N GLU A 256 8.52 -7.98 8.72
CA GLU A 256 7.58 -8.28 9.80
C GLU A 256 7.10 -7.03 10.57
N GLY A 257 7.74 -5.90 10.35
CA GLY A 257 7.37 -4.58 10.87
C GLY A 257 6.88 -3.64 9.78
N SER A 258 6.31 -4.17 8.68
CA SER A 258 5.78 -3.40 7.55
C SER A 258 4.49 -4.00 7.00
N LEU A 259 3.72 -3.23 6.22
CA LEU A 259 2.52 -3.68 5.52
C LEU A 259 2.59 -3.31 4.05
N LEU A 260 1.95 -4.11 3.20
CA LEU A 260 1.72 -3.79 1.80
C LEU A 260 0.32 -3.20 1.61
N LYS A 261 0.19 -2.14 0.80
CA LYS A 261 -1.09 -1.59 0.36
C LYS A 261 -1.17 -1.54 -1.17
N PRO A 262 -1.43 -2.66 -1.83
CA PRO A 262 -1.51 -2.73 -3.28
C PRO A 262 -2.92 -2.47 -3.78
N SER A 263 -3.07 -2.23 -5.07
CA SER A 263 -4.33 -2.41 -5.78
C SER A 263 -4.75 -3.88 -5.75
N MET A 264 -6.04 -4.17 -5.71
CA MET A 264 -6.54 -5.46 -6.19
C MET A 264 -6.22 -5.56 -7.69
N THR A 265 -5.94 -6.75 -8.19
CA THR A 265 -5.64 -6.97 -9.60
C THR A 265 -6.94 -6.89 -10.40
N VAL A 266 -7.22 -5.72 -10.98
CA VAL A 266 -8.44 -5.44 -11.75
C VAL A 266 -8.08 -4.93 -13.13
N PRO A 267 -8.95 -5.11 -14.16
CA PRO A 267 -8.75 -4.48 -15.46
C PRO A 267 -8.91 -2.96 -15.37
N GLY A 268 -8.46 -2.27 -16.40
CA GLY A 268 -8.67 -0.83 -16.56
C GLY A 268 -10.15 -0.44 -16.58
N VAL A 269 -10.44 0.78 -16.16
CA VAL A 269 -11.83 1.29 -16.09
C VAL A 269 -12.52 1.33 -17.45
N ASP A 270 -11.76 1.47 -18.54
CA ASP A 270 -12.26 1.50 -19.91
C ASP A 270 -12.12 0.14 -20.62
N ALA A 271 -11.64 -0.91 -19.93
CA ALA A 271 -11.51 -2.26 -20.49
C ALA A 271 -12.87 -2.81 -20.95
N LYS A 272 -12.88 -3.51 -22.08
CA LYS A 272 -14.10 -4.12 -22.63
C LYS A 272 -14.64 -5.24 -21.74
N ASP A 273 -13.74 -6.08 -21.24
CA ASP A 273 -14.04 -7.13 -20.25
C ASP A 273 -13.73 -6.62 -18.84
N LYS A 274 -14.75 -6.54 -18.00
CA LYS A 274 -14.58 -6.10 -16.60
C LYS A 274 -14.15 -7.22 -15.67
N SER A 275 -14.16 -8.45 -16.15
CA SER A 275 -13.94 -9.68 -15.38
C SER A 275 -14.94 -9.83 -14.21
N ASP A 276 -15.28 -11.04 -13.86
CA ASP A 276 -16.13 -11.32 -12.71
C ASP A 276 -15.33 -11.28 -11.39
N PRO A 277 -16.00 -11.09 -10.24
CA PRO A 277 -15.34 -10.98 -8.93
C PRO A 277 -14.46 -12.18 -8.57
N THR A 278 -14.86 -13.40 -8.98
CA THR A 278 -14.09 -14.63 -8.70
C THR A 278 -12.79 -14.67 -9.50
N THR A 279 -12.83 -14.23 -10.75
CA THR A 279 -11.66 -14.12 -11.63
C THR A 279 -10.70 -13.05 -11.13
N ILE A 280 -11.20 -11.89 -10.72
CA ILE A 280 -10.42 -10.83 -10.07
C ILE A 280 -9.73 -11.36 -8.80
N ALA A 281 -10.46 -12.07 -7.96
CA ALA A 281 -9.92 -12.63 -6.73
C ALA A 281 -8.82 -13.66 -6.99
N LYS A 282 -9.03 -14.58 -7.94
CA LYS A 282 -8.02 -15.57 -8.34
C LYS A 282 -6.74 -14.91 -8.83
N MET A 283 -6.87 -13.92 -9.71
CA MET A 283 -5.73 -13.21 -10.26
C MET A 283 -4.98 -12.43 -9.17
N THR A 284 -5.72 -11.76 -8.27
CA THR A 284 -5.13 -11.03 -7.14
C THR A 284 -4.33 -11.95 -6.22
N VAL A 285 -4.92 -13.09 -5.80
CA VAL A 285 -4.22 -14.06 -4.93
C VAL A 285 -3.02 -14.67 -5.64
N GLN A 286 -3.14 -15.03 -6.92
CA GLN A 286 -2.03 -15.55 -7.72
C GLN A 286 -0.86 -14.55 -7.78
N THR A 287 -1.13 -13.27 -8.04
CA THR A 287 -0.12 -12.21 -8.08
C THR A 287 0.60 -12.09 -6.73
N LEU A 288 -0.13 -12.10 -5.63
CA LEU A 288 0.45 -12.05 -4.28
C LEU A 288 1.30 -13.30 -3.99
N ASP A 289 0.78 -14.49 -4.27
CA ASP A 289 1.48 -15.77 -4.04
C ASP A 289 2.80 -15.89 -4.81
N ARG A 290 2.95 -15.16 -5.92
CA ARG A 290 4.17 -15.15 -6.73
C ARG A 290 5.20 -14.12 -6.28
N CYS A 291 4.77 -13.06 -5.60
CA CYS A 291 5.62 -11.90 -5.34
C CYS A 291 5.90 -11.64 -3.86
N LEU A 292 4.98 -12.02 -2.95
CA LEU A 292 5.11 -11.60 -1.55
C LEU A 292 5.96 -12.57 -0.72
N PRO A 293 6.97 -12.06 0.00
CA PRO A 293 7.71 -12.84 0.97
C PRO A 293 6.81 -13.33 2.12
N PRO A 294 7.01 -14.56 2.62
CA PRO A 294 6.28 -15.09 3.78
C PRO A 294 6.45 -14.27 5.06
N ALA A 295 7.54 -13.49 5.16
CA ALA A 295 7.83 -12.63 6.30
C ALA A 295 6.86 -11.44 6.47
N MET A 296 6.12 -11.06 5.42
CA MET A 296 5.11 -10.02 5.52
C MET A 296 3.97 -10.46 6.43
N VAL A 297 3.47 -9.54 7.25
CA VAL A 297 2.34 -9.85 8.16
C VAL A 297 0.98 -9.60 7.54
N GLY A 298 0.89 -8.69 6.57
CA GLY A 298 -0.40 -8.41 5.96
C GLY A 298 -0.40 -7.48 4.76
N VAL A 299 -1.51 -7.59 4.04
CA VAL A 299 -1.86 -6.80 2.86
C VAL A 299 -3.15 -6.06 3.16
N THR A 300 -3.11 -4.74 3.00
CA THR A 300 -4.23 -3.84 3.23
C THR A 300 -4.61 -3.19 1.90
N PHE A 301 -5.49 -3.82 1.13
CA PHE A 301 -5.83 -3.35 -0.23
C PHE A 301 -6.37 -1.92 -0.26
N LEU A 302 -5.96 -1.15 -1.26
CA LEU A 302 -6.64 0.09 -1.62
C LEU A 302 -7.89 -0.19 -2.48
N SER A 303 -8.83 0.76 -2.56
CA SER A 303 -10.02 0.63 -3.40
C SER A 303 -9.87 1.22 -4.80
N GLY A 304 -8.92 2.14 -5.03
CA GLY A 304 -8.53 2.66 -6.34
C GLY A 304 -9.64 3.31 -7.21
N GLY A 305 -10.81 3.60 -6.62
CA GLY A 305 -11.97 4.12 -7.37
C GLY A 305 -13.03 3.06 -7.67
N ILE A 306 -12.84 1.82 -7.26
CA ILE A 306 -13.86 0.78 -7.26
C ILE A 306 -15.02 1.22 -6.35
N SER A 307 -16.26 0.83 -6.68
CA SER A 307 -17.45 1.16 -5.88
C SER A 307 -17.34 0.66 -4.42
N GLU A 308 -18.17 1.18 -3.53
CA GLU A 308 -18.24 0.69 -2.14
C GLU A 308 -18.62 -0.79 -2.11
N GLU A 309 -19.57 -1.20 -2.93
CA GLU A 309 -20.07 -2.57 -3.00
C GLU A 309 -19.03 -3.52 -3.60
N ASP A 310 -18.50 -3.19 -4.79
CA ASP A 310 -17.51 -4.05 -5.46
C ASP A 310 -16.23 -4.19 -4.64
N SER A 311 -15.81 -3.14 -3.93
CA SER A 311 -14.65 -3.22 -3.03
C SER A 311 -14.84 -4.28 -1.94
N SER A 312 -16.06 -4.39 -1.38
CA SER A 312 -16.40 -5.42 -0.40
C SER A 312 -16.53 -6.79 -1.05
N ILE A 313 -17.14 -6.89 -2.23
CA ILE A 313 -17.31 -8.16 -2.96
C ILE A 313 -15.94 -8.72 -3.34
N TYR A 314 -15.04 -7.94 -3.95
CA TYR A 314 -13.73 -8.41 -4.36
C TYR A 314 -12.88 -8.84 -3.17
N LEU A 315 -12.86 -8.05 -2.09
CA LEU A 315 -12.17 -8.42 -0.86
C LEU A 315 -12.71 -9.73 -0.28
N ASN A 316 -14.02 -9.95 -0.32
CA ASN A 316 -14.68 -11.15 0.15
C ASN A 316 -14.28 -12.39 -0.67
N GLU A 317 -14.31 -12.27 -2.00
CA GLU A 317 -13.91 -13.36 -2.89
C GLU A 317 -12.41 -13.70 -2.74
N ILE A 318 -11.55 -12.69 -2.57
CA ILE A 318 -10.12 -12.87 -2.26
C ILE A 318 -9.94 -13.71 -0.97
N ASN A 319 -10.72 -13.40 0.08
CA ASN A 319 -10.59 -14.07 1.37
C ASN A 319 -11.22 -15.47 1.43
N LYS A 320 -11.98 -15.88 0.44
CA LYS A 320 -12.49 -17.26 0.28
C LYS A 320 -11.45 -18.20 -0.32
N LEU A 321 -10.43 -17.68 -0.99
CA LEU A 321 -9.45 -18.48 -1.70
C LEU A 321 -8.31 -18.94 -0.77
N PRO A 322 -7.78 -20.15 -1.00
CA PRO A 322 -6.54 -20.57 -0.38
C PRO A 322 -5.37 -19.72 -0.91
N ARG A 323 -4.38 -19.46 -0.06
CA ARG A 323 -3.16 -18.71 -0.40
C ARG A 323 -1.94 -19.38 0.21
N LYS A 324 -0.76 -19.13 -0.36
CA LYS A 324 0.50 -19.75 0.07
C LYS A 324 1.08 -19.09 1.31
N GLY A 325 0.94 -17.76 1.43
CA GLY A 325 1.44 -17.02 2.58
C GLY A 325 0.44 -16.92 3.71
N ALA A 326 0.95 -16.74 4.93
CA ALA A 326 0.14 -16.56 6.14
C ALA A 326 -0.33 -15.12 6.35
N TRP A 327 -0.14 -14.24 5.35
CA TRP A 327 -0.52 -12.84 5.43
C TRP A 327 -2.01 -12.66 5.72
N ALA A 328 -2.36 -11.71 6.55
CA ALA A 328 -3.72 -11.21 6.61
C ALA A 328 -4.04 -10.45 5.31
N LEU A 329 -5.21 -10.70 4.71
CA LEU A 329 -5.71 -9.95 3.56
C LEU A 329 -6.89 -9.12 4.00
N THR A 330 -6.70 -7.80 4.10
CA THR A 330 -7.70 -6.88 4.61
C THR A 330 -7.74 -5.59 3.79
N PHE A 331 -8.35 -4.55 4.28
CA PHE A 331 -8.60 -3.31 3.56
C PHE A 331 -7.89 -2.10 4.20
N SER A 332 -7.58 -1.12 3.36
CA SER A 332 -7.24 0.24 3.75
C SER A 332 -7.96 1.19 2.78
N PHE A 333 -9.24 1.38 3.05
CA PHE A 333 -10.14 2.09 2.13
C PHE A 333 -10.36 3.54 2.55
N SER A 334 -10.45 4.42 1.54
CA SER A 334 -10.90 5.80 1.67
C SER A 334 -12.32 5.93 1.12
N ARG A 335 -12.47 6.13 -0.19
CA ARG A 335 -13.79 6.32 -0.83
C ARG A 335 -14.74 5.18 -0.56
N ALA A 336 -14.29 3.95 -0.58
CA ALA A 336 -15.13 2.77 -0.31
C ALA A 336 -15.63 2.65 1.15
N LEU A 337 -15.14 3.49 2.07
CA LEU A 337 -15.67 3.62 3.43
C LEU A 337 -16.45 4.91 3.65
N GLN A 338 -16.12 5.98 2.91
CA GLN A 338 -16.51 7.33 3.26
C GLN A 338 -17.54 7.96 2.32
N SER A 339 -17.74 7.42 1.10
CA SER A 339 -18.54 8.09 0.07
C SER A 339 -20.03 8.18 0.43
N SER A 340 -20.64 7.11 0.92
CA SER A 340 -22.01 7.13 1.42
C SER A 340 -22.13 7.99 2.69
N CYS A 341 -21.16 7.93 3.57
CA CYS A 341 -21.12 8.69 4.81
C CYS A 341 -21.13 10.21 4.57
N ILE A 342 -20.22 10.73 3.74
CA ILE A 342 -20.14 12.17 3.45
C ILE A 342 -21.39 12.66 2.69
N LYS A 343 -21.93 11.83 1.81
CA LYS A 343 -23.17 12.13 1.07
C LYS A 343 -24.37 12.28 2.00
N VAL A 344 -24.48 11.39 3.00
CA VAL A 344 -25.55 11.46 4.00
C VAL A 344 -25.35 12.66 4.91
N TRP A 345 -24.10 12.96 5.33
CA TRP A 345 -23.82 14.08 6.21
C TRP A 345 -24.17 15.42 5.57
N GLY A 346 -23.60 15.74 4.40
CA GLY A 346 -23.80 17.00 3.69
C GLY A 346 -23.60 18.24 4.56
N GLY A 347 -22.73 18.20 5.59
CA GLY A 347 -22.46 19.29 6.51
C GLY A 347 -23.58 19.59 7.54
N LYS A 348 -24.60 18.76 7.62
CA LYS A 348 -25.80 19.02 8.43
C LYS A 348 -25.71 18.34 9.78
N ALA A 349 -25.87 19.12 10.86
CA ALA A 349 -25.80 18.62 12.22
C ALA A 349 -26.84 17.52 12.53
N GLU A 350 -28.06 17.68 12.02
CA GLU A 350 -29.15 16.69 12.16
C GLU A 350 -28.88 15.38 11.42
N LYS A 351 -27.93 15.36 10.49
CA LYS A 351 -27.52 14.16 9.72
C LYS A 351 -26.27 13.48 10.29
N TYR A 352 -25.65 14.05 11.32
CA TYR A 352 -24.38 13.58 11.86
C TYR A 352 -24.43 12.10 12.25
N LYS A 353 -25.43 11.72 13.07
CA LYS A 353 -25.60 10.32 13.52
C LYS A 353 -25.88 9.37 12.34
N ALA A 354 -26.75 9.76 11.42
CA ALA A 354 -27.06 8.94 10.23
C ALA A 354 -25.82 8.71 9.35
N ALA A 355 -24.94 9.71 9.23
CA ALA A 355 -23.69 9.58 8.53
C ALA A 355 -22.71 8.62 9.24
N GLN A 356 -22.62 8.71 10.57
CA GLN A 356 -21.84 7.76 11.37
C GLN A 356 -22.35 6.32 11.20
N ASP A 357 -23.67 6.12 11.13
CA ASP A 357 -24.26 4.80 10.90
C ASP A 357 -23.89 4.24 9.51
N GLN A 358 -23.77 5.10 8.49
CA GLN A 358 -23.26 4.68 7.19
C GLN A 358 -21.79 4.23 7.27
N LEU A 359 -20.92 5.01 7.94
CA LEU A 359 -19.53 4.62 8.13
C LEU A 359 -19.40 3.29 8.87
N TYR A 360 -20.16 3.13 9.95
CA TYR A 360 -20.19 1.88 10.71
C TYR A 360 -20.63 0.69 9.85
N ALA A 361 -21.70 0.85 9.07
CA ALA A 361 -22.20 -0.20 8.18
C ALA A 361 -21.15 -0.59 7.12
N ARG A 362 -20.46 0.37 6.51
CA ARG A 362 -19.39 0.11 5.54
C ARG A 362 -18.17 -0.55 6.19
N ALA A 363 -17.79 -0.11 7.39
CA ALA A 363 -16.71 -0.74 8.15
C ALA A 363 -17.03 -2.19 8.49
N LYS A 364 -18.26 -2.47 8.93
CA LYS A 364 -18.76 -3.83 9.19
C LYS A 364 -18.75 -4.70 7.93
N ALA A 365 -19.27 -4.18 6.79
CA ALA A 365 -19.25 -4.90 5.51
C ALA A 365 -17.84 -5.34 5.10
N ASN A 366 -16.87 -4.42 5.20
CA ASN A 366 -15.49 -4.71 4.85
C ASN A 366 -14.79 -5.63 5.87
N SER A 367 -15.18 -5.55 7.15
CA SER A 367 -14.76 -6.52 8.17
C SER A 367 -15.23 -7.93 7.81
N GLU A 368 -16.52 -8.10 7.51
CA GLU A 368 -17.09 -9.38 7.05
C GLU A 368 -16.41 -9.87 5.78
N ALA A 369 -16.11 -8.97 4.82
CA ALA A 369 -15.40 -9.29 3.60
C ALA A 369 -13.96 -9.78 3.86
N SER A 370 -13.25 -9.17 4.80
CA SER A 370 -11.91 -9.63 5.22
C SER A 370 -11.90 -11.02 5.85
N LEU A 371 -13.07 -11.52 6.25
CA LEU A 371 -13.29 -12.86 6.78
C LEU A 371 -13.89 -13.83 5.74
N GLY A 372 -14.16 -13.40 4.51
CA GLY A 372 -14.85 -14.18 3.47
C GLY A 372 -16.32 -14.45 3.80
N LYS A 373 -16.97 -13.60 4.61
CA LYS A 373 -18.33 -13.78 5.14
C LYS A 373 -19.32 -12.72 4.67
N TYR A 374 -18.88 -11.74 3.89
CA TYR A 374 -19.76 -10.69 3.39
C TYR A 374 -20.79 -11.25 2.42
N LYS A 375 -22.04 -10.82 2.57
CA LYS A 375 -23.13 -11.11 1.64
C LYS A 375 -23.44 -9.84 0.83
N PRO A 376 -23.30 -9.87 -0.52
CA PRO A 376 -23.60 -8.73 -1.35
C PRO A 376 -24.99 -8.13 -1.04
N GLY A 377 -25.08 -6.79 -0.98
CA GLY A 377 -26.30 -6.07 -0.67
C GLY A 377 -26.76 -6.13 0.79
N SER A 378 -26.01 -6.75 1.71
CA SER A 378 -26.41 -6.88 3.12
C SER A 378 -26.21 -5.59 3.94
N GLN A 379 -25.47 -4.64 3.43
CA GLN A 379 -25.19 -3.35 4.06
C GLN A 379 -25.40 -2.21 3.05
N PRO A 380 -25.85 -1.02 3.48
CA PRO A 380 -25.97 0.14 2.60
C PRO A 380 -24.65 0.48 1.93
N SER A 381 -24.68 0.71 0.61
CA SER A 381 -23.48 1.00 -0.19
C SER A 381 -23.81 1.85 -1.42
N ILE A 382 -22.79 2.48 -2.00
CA ILE A 382 -22.83 3.07 -3.32
C ILE A 382 -22.31 2.03 -4.33
N GLU A 383 -23.19 1.62 -5.26
CA GLU A 383 -22.86 0.65 -6.31
C GLU A 383 -22.14 1.29 -7.50
N GLN A 384 -22.31 2.60 -7.68
CA GLN A 384 -21.68 3.34 -8.77
C GLN A 384 -20.15 3.43 -8.55
N SER A 385 -19.41 3.37 -9.66
CA SER A 385 -17.97 3.57 -9.66
C SER A 385 -17.59 4.89 -8.97
N LEU A 386 -16.59 4.85 -8.10
CA LEU A 386 -16.01 6.00 -7.42
C LEU A 386 -14.76 6.51 -8.14
N PHE A 387 -14.55 6.06 -9.37
CA PHE A 387 -13.41 6.45 -10.20
C PHE A 387 -13.42 7.94 -10.50
N VAL A 388 -12.25 8.56 -10.40
CA VAL A 388 -11.99 9.93 -10.82
C VAL A 388 -10.76 9.88 -11.72
N LYS A 389 -10.95 10.27 -12.97
CA LYS A 389 -9.86 10.27 -13.98
C LYS A 389 -8.71 11.16 -13.54
N ASN A 390 -7.47 10.67 -13.71
CA ASN A 390 -6.26 11.38 -13.32
C ASN A 390 -6.26 11.84 -11.84
N TYR A 391 -6.74 10.98 -10.95
CA TYR A 391 -6.87 11.31 -9.53
C TYR A 391 -5.50 11.54 -8.90
N VAL A 392 -5.26 12.77 -8.45
CA VAL A 392 -4.06 13.17 -7.70
C VAL A 392 -4.45 13.35 -6.24
N TYR A 393 -3.69 12.71 -5.34
CA TYR A 393 -3.85 12.84 -3.89
C TYR A 393 -3.26 14.15 -3.38
#